data_bb95ae88a1315bd214067f541d91ade8
#
_entry.id   bb95ae88a1315bd214067f541d91ade8
#
_cell.length_a   1.000
_cell.length_b   1.000
_cell.length_c   1.000
_cell.angle_alpha   90.00
_cell.angle_beta   90.00
_cell.angle_gamma   90.00
#
_symmetry.space_group_name_H-M   'P 1'
#
loop_
_entity.id
_entity.type
_entity.pdbx_description
1 polymer ?
#
loop_
_entity_poly.entity_id
_entity_poly.type
_entity_poly.pdbx_seq_one_letter_code
_entity_poly.pdbx_strand_id
1 'polypeptide(L)'
;AGLELYNGETYYVSIRAVDHAGNVSSVVSSNGLTVDTEPPGQGFVKDGSSTDQNWYNQDTTLTAFWTGFSDDLSGVKEYTISIGTNAGLEDVMTWTNVGSDTTATFDSLELAETITYFFNVIASDSVGNVGTVVSSNGITIDLAAPSTYMNIENFYIGPDRWNNENPLVGTSGDDLSGIQSIELMVNRKEDNYFWSDGGWTLDSSWVKASGDISWNYQFILSNLGDGQLYQVYAHAVDSAGNKDLSPALDSLVYDSSLPESFVQIELEFYNNLSWNADSSITGTATDSISGIDSVLVAVERLSDNQWFDGTQWQPFELWQYPLGLETWYFQLPENYLNDSISYNIYSKAFDLAGNQQLELGSSIIAYDVSIPATGQVYDGTEAGIDIDWSNINNFVSAFWTGFDDIISGISQYEYMITEVSLNTVVPWTSVGVDTFVVDTSLSLETGMQYFVSVRATDGANNLSLEAMSDGVTVDTIAPVIIYIYEGSFGNDLDFQYDNT
;
A
#
# COMPACT_ATOMS: atom_id res chain seq x y z
N ALA A 1 -48.26 -45.89 76.72
CA ALA A 1 -47.40 -44.74 76.68
C ALA A 1 -46.39 -45.00 75.56
N GLY A 2 -46.36 -44.14 74.58
CA GLY A 2 -45.30 -44.19 73.54
C GLY A 2 -43.97 -43.79 74.17
N LEU A 3 -42.89 -44.36 73.70
CA LEU A 3 -41.55 -43.90 74.01
C LEU A 3 -41.35 -42.56 73.30
N GLU A 4 -40.85 -41.51 73.95
CA GLU A 4 -40.35 -40.31 73.34
C GLU A 4 -38.91 -40.57 73.01
N LEU A 5 -38.58 -40.43 71.70
CA LEU A 5 -37.24 -40.63 71.17
C LEU A 5 -36.72 -39.29 70.72
N TYR A 6 -35.44 -38.98 70.99
CA TYR A 6 -34.79 -37.68 70.67
C TYR A 6 -33.76 -37.84 69.53
N ASN A 7 -33.68 -36.86 68.67
CA ASN A 7 -32.76 -36.81 67.58
C ASN A 7 -31.30 -36.95 68.07
N GLY A 8 -30.50 -37.74 67.40
CA GLY A 8 -29.09 -38.01 67.69
C GLY A 8 -28.86 -39.04 68.79
N GLU A 9 -29.91 -39.47 69.49
CA GLU A 9 -29.78 -40.46 70.58
C GLU A 9 -29.85 -41.88 70.06
N THR A 10 -29.00 -42.75 70.66
CA THR A 10 -28.98 -44.20 70.33
C THR A 10 -29.69 -44.99 71.45
N TYR A 11 -30.72 -45.72 71.09
CA TYR A 11 -31.55 -46.53 71.98
C TYR A 11 -31.22 -48.01 71.78
N TYR A 12 -31.12 -48.74 72.94
CA TYR A 12 -30.80 -50.13 72.96
C TYR A 12 -32.01 -50.95 73.53
N VAL A 13 -32.34 -52.02 72.85
CA VAL A 13 -33.27 -52.98 73.38
C VAL A 13 -32.49 -54.03 74.13
N SER A 14 -32.72 -54.17 75.44
CA SER A 14 -32.10 -55.19 76.29
C SER A 14 -33.09 -56.25 76.72
N ILE A 15 -32.74 -57.49 76.54
CA ILE A 15 -33.60 -58.65 76.98
C ILE A 15 -32.80 -59.55 77.89
N ARG A 16 -33.56 -60.17 78.82
CA ARG A 16 -33.11 -61.28 79.65
C ARG A 16 -34.18 -62.33 79.72
N ALA A 17 -33.83 -63.59 79.82
CA ALA A 17 -34.71 -64.69 79.96
C ALA A 17 -34.76 -65.16 81.44
N VAL A 18 -35.92 -65.60 81.92
CA VAL A 18 -36.09 -66.21 83.23
C VAL A 18 -36.69 -67.58 83.00
N ASP A 19 -36.06 -68.66 83.57
CA ASP A 19 -36.58 -69.99 83.46
C ASP A 19 -37.65 -70.24 84.48
N HIS A 20 -38.31 -71.41 84.45
CA HIS A 20 -39.38 -71.77 85.35
C HIS A 20 -38.92 -71.97 86.83
N ALA A 21 -37.62 -72.13 87.04
CA ALA A 21 -37.01 -72.23 88.34
C ALA A 21 -36.59 -70.87 88.94
N GLY A 22 -36.80 -69.75 88.17
CA GLY A 22 -36.46 -68.41 88.57
C GLY A 22 -35.06 -67.96 88.28
N ASN A 23 -34.23 -68.79 87.52
CA ASN A 23 -32.89 -68.37 87.14
C ASN A 23 -32.97 -67.32 86.02
N VAL A 24 -32.15 -66.34 86.14
CA VAL A 24 -32.10 -65.18 85.20
C VAL A 24 -30.86 -65.23 84.34
N SER A 25 -31.03 -65.17 83.04
CA SER A 25 -29.89 -65.08 82.11
C SER A 25 -29.12 -63.76 82.22
N SER A 26 -27.96 -63.70 81.69
CA SER A 26 -27.26 -62.44 81.40
C SER A 26 -28.13 -61.59 80.48
N VAL A 27 -28.02 -60.27 80.63
CA VAL A 27 -28.68 -59.29 79.70
C VAL A 27 -27.97 -59.33 78.38
N VAL A 28 -28.69 -59.41 77.26
CA VAL A 28 -28.24 -59.23 75.91
C VAL A 28 -28.87 -57.96 75.33
N SER A 29 -28.08 -57.03 74.83
CA SER A 29 -28.53 -55.78 74.24
C SER A 29 -28.34 -55.79 72.72
N SER A 30 -29.23 -55.13 72.00
CA SER A 30 -29.07 -54.84 70.56
C SER A 30 -27.86 -53.94 70.32
N ASN A 31 -27.46 -53.83 69.08
CA ASN A 31 -26.37 -52.92 68.61
C ASN A 31 -26.76 -51.43 68.66
N GLY A 32 -28.02 -51.14 69.01
CA GLY A 32 -28.55 -49.77 69.06
C GLY A 32 -29.25 -49.32 67.79
N LEU A 33 -30.24 -48.48 67.99
CA LEU A 33 -30.94 -47.74 66.93
C LEU A 33 -30.76 -46.26 67.22
N THR A 34 -30.07 -45.55 66.33
CA THR A 34 -29.92 -44.08 66.38
C THR A 34 -31.11 -43.42 65.72
N VAL A 35 -31.69 -42.47 66.41
CA VAL A 35 -32.84 -41.71 65.92
C VAL A 35 -32.30 -40.52 65.13
N ASP A 36 -32.78 -40.41 63.90
CA ASP A 36 -32.55 -39.27 63.05
C ASP A 36 -33.89 -38.70 62.56
N THR A 37 -34.15 -37.46 62.84
CA THR A 37 -35.37 -36.74 62.47
C THR A 37 -35.12 -35.45 61.70
N GLU A 38 -33.86 -35.18 61.46
CA GLU A 38 -33.45 -34.00 60.72
C GLU A 38 -33.22 -34.33 59.23
N PRO A 39 -33.75 -33.51 58.29
CA PRO A 39 -33.54 -33.74 56.91
C PRO A 39 -32.11 -33.25 56.46
N PRO A 40 -31.58 -33.73 55.33
CA PRO A 40 -30.32 -33.26 54.78
C PRO A 40 -30.30 -31.74 54.61
N GLY A 41 -29.17 -31.14 54.93
CA GLY A 41 -28.84 -29.73 54.67
C GLY A 41 -28.82 -29.38 53.21
N GLN A 42 -29.04 -28.11 52.88
CA GLN A 42 -29.06 -27.60 51.53
C GLN A 42 -27.65 -27.62 50.91
N GLY A 43 -27.58 -28.07 49.67
CA GLY A 43 -26.39 -27.98 48.81
C GLY A 43 -26.50 -26.86 47.76
N PHE A 44 -25.81 -27.07 46.68
CA PHE A 44 -25.80 -26.18 45.50
C PHE A 44 -26.11 -27.00 44.26
N VAL A 45 -26.95 -26.46 43.38
CA VAL A 45 -27.29 -27.03 42.06
C VAL A 45 -26.76 -26.11 40.99
N LYS A 46 -26.12 -26.66 40.00
CA LYS A 46 -25.55 -25.93 38.90
C LYS A 46 -25.94 -26.56 37.56
N ASP A 47 -26.17 -25.70 36.58
CA ASP A 47 -26.51 -26.07 35.22
C ASP A 47 -25.20 -26.43 34.45
N GLY A 48 -25.21 -27.52 33.68
CA GLY A 48 -24.06 -28.05 32.97
C GLY A 48 -23.38 -29.25 33.64
N SER A 49 -22.32 -29.75 33.08
CA SER A 49 -21.65 -31.01 33.52
C SER A 49 -20.50 -30.78 34.52
N SER A 50 -19.90 -29.61 34.59
CA SER A 50 -18.73 -29.31 35.44
C SER A 50 -18.60 -27.84 35.83
N THR A 51 -19.06 -26.95 34.99
CA THR A 51 -19.13 -25.51 35.21
C THR A 51 -20.56 -25.05 35.07
N ASP A 52 -20.92 -24.03 35.82
CA ASP A 52 -22.25 -23.44 35.80
C ASP A 52 -22.44 -22.71 34.44
N GLN A 53 -23.48 -23.06 33.69
CA GLN A 53 -23.81 -22.52 32.39
C GLN A 53 -25.09 -21.72 32.44
N ASN A 54 -25.11 -20.54 31.82
CA ASN A 54 -26.33 -19.73 31.76
C ASN A 54 -27.06 -19.90 30.42
N TRP A 55 -26.33 -20.41 29.38
CA TRP A 55 -26.83 -20.57 28.02
C TRP A 55 -26.51 -21.93 27.46
N TYR A 56 -27.39 -22.47 26.59
CA TYR A 56 -27.20 -23.77 25.96
C TYR A 56 -27.83 -23.86 24.57
N ASN A 57 -27.19 -24.55 23.68
CA ASN A 57 -27.57 -24.65 22.26
C ASN A 57 -28.17 -26.00 21.86
N GLN A 58 -28.79 -26.69 22.78
CA GLN A 58 -29.53 -27.94 22.50
C GLN A 58 -30.93 -27.82 23.02
N ASP A 59 -31.91 -28.38 22.28
CA ASP A 59 -33.35 -28.35 22.59
C ASP A 59 -33.91 -29.65 23.14
N THR A 60 -33.07 -30.69 23.28
CA THR A 60 -33.50 -32.02 23.68
C THR A 60 -32.79 -32.58 24.91
N THR A 61 -31.70 -31.93 25.36
CA THR A 61 -30.85 -32.46 26.41
C THR A 61 -30.47 -31.36 27.39
N LEU A 62 -30.53 -31.66 28.70
CA LEU A 62 -29.94 -30.82 29.75
C LEU A 62 -29.15 -31.66 30.73
N THR A 63 -28.07 -31.09 31.26
CA THR A 63 -27.22 -31.70 32.29
C THR A 63 -27.11 -30.77 33.49
N ALA A 64 -27.09 -31.34 34.66
CA ALA A 64 -26.82 -30.63 35.91
C ALA A 64 -25.88 -31.41 36.82
N PHE A 65 -25.21 -30.70 37.68
CA PHE A 65 -24.47 -31.29 38.80
C PHE A 65 -24.77 -30.54 40.09
N TRP A 66 -24.62 -31.27 41.22
CA TRP A 66 -24.92 -30.72 42.54
C TRP A 66 -23.91 -31.22 43.58
N THR A 67 -23.73 -30.43 44.61
CA THR A 67 -22.76 -30.69 45.67
C THR A 67 -23.17 -29.99 46.97
N GLY A 68 -22.53 -30.40 48.07
CA GLY A 68 -22.69 -29.71 49.36
C GLY A 68 -23.93 -30.10 50.15
N PHE A 69 -24.77 -31.02 49.65
CA PHE A 69 -25.83 -31.64 50.50
C PHE A 69 -25.16 -32.54 51.51
N SER A 70 -25.55 -32.44 52.79
CA SER A 70 -24.96 -33.23 53.85
C SER A 70 -25.99 -33.52 54.91
N ASP A 71 -25.88 -34.70 55.54
CA ASP A 71 -26.59 -35.09 56.71
C ASP A 71 -25.62 -35.72 57.73
N ASP A 72 -25.63 -35.23 58.97
CA ASP A 72 -24.65 -35.56 60.00
C ASP A 72 -24.92 -36.89 60.73
N LEU A 73 -26.14 -37.41 60.64
CA LEU A 73 -26.51 -38.62 61.39
C LEU A 73 -26.63 -39.84 60.50
N SER A 74 -27.57 -39.84 59.57
CA SER A 74 -27.83 -41.02 58.74
C SER A 74 -27.21 -40.93 57.36
N GLY A 75 -26.73 -39.75 56.99
CA GLY A 75 -26.08 -39.44 55.70
C GLY A 75 -27.07 -39.36 54.56
N VAL A 76 -26.67 -38.58 53.50
CA VAL A 76 -27.47 -38.46 52.27
C VAL A 76 -27.48 -39.82 51.56
N LYS A 77 -28.64 -40.35 51.24
CA LYS A 77 -28.87 -41.63 50.59
C LYS A 77 -29.10 -41.45 49.08
N GLU A 78 -29.99 -40.52 48.73
CA GLU A 78 -30.43 -40.39 47.36
C GLU A 78 -30.87 -38.95 47.04
N TYR A 79 -30.88 -38.64 45.71
CA TYR A 79 -31.37 -37.38 45.19
C TYR A 79 -32.56 -37.62 44.27
N THR A 80 -33.48 -36.69 44.29
CA THR A 80 -34.61 -36.63 43.37
C THR A 80 -34.59 -35.28 42.65
N ILE A 81 -34.78 -35.30 41.35
CA ILE A 81 -34.63 -34.14 40.47
C ILE A 81 -35.91 -33.90 39.69
N SER A 82 -36.27 -32.62 39.49
CA SER A 82 -37.22 -32.15 38.49
C SER A 82 -36.63 -31.05 37.65
N ILE A 83 -37.22 -30.79 36.48
CA ILE A 83 -36.92 -29.68 35.61
C ILE A 83 -38.18 -28.86 35.40
N GLY A 84 -38.07 -27.54 35.55
CA GLY A 84 -39.20 -26.63 35.33
C GLY A 84 -38.83 -25.31 34.71
N THR A 85 -39.82 -24.58 34.25
CA THR A 85 -39.66 -23.24 33.69
C THR A 85 -39.48 -22.13 34.73
N ASN A 86 -39.60 -22.50 36.00
CA ASN A 86 -39.29 -21.67 37.17
C ASN A 86 -38.70 -22.55 38.29
N ALA A 87 -38.00 -21.92 39.21
CA ALA A 87 -37.43 -22.59 40.37
C ALA A 87 -38.51 -23.30 41.18
N GLY A 88 -38.30 -24.59 41.43
CA GLY A 88 -39.22 -25.46 42.21
C GLY A 88 -40.36 -26.09 41.39
N LEU A 89 -40.52 -25.76 40.10
CA LEU A 89 -41.53 -26.37 39.24
C LEU A 89 -41.02 -27.70 38.62
N GLU A 90 -42.00 -28.53 38.19
CA GLU A 90 -41.75 -29.81 37.50
C GLU A 90 -42.54 -29.95 36.19
N ASP A 91 -42.78 -28.80 35.52
CA ASP A 91 -43.63 -28.70 34.34
C ASP A 91 -42.91 -29.15 33.04
N VAL A 92 -41.60 -29.40 33.09
CA VAL A 92 -40.81 -29.96 31.97
C VAL A 92 -40.47 -31.43 32.21
N MET A 93 -40.00 -31.75 33.41
CA MET A 93 -39.74 -33.12 33.85
C MET A 93 -40.17 -33.29 35.31
N THR A 94 -41.02 -34.26 35.55
CA THR A 94 -41.48 -34.59 36.91
C THR A 94 -40.35 -35.16 37.76
N TRP A 95 -40.54 -35.12 39.09
CA TRP A 95 -39.57 -35.61 40.06
C TRP A 95 -39.10 -37.04 39.75
N THR A 96 -37.86 -37.22 39.51
CA THR A 96 -37.17 -38.47 39.11
C THR A 96 -36.06 -38.78 40.10
N ASN A 97 -36.06 -39.98 40.69
CA ASN A 97 -34.96 -40.42 41.54
C ASN A 97 -33.73 -40.80 40.72
N VAL A 98 -32.58 -40.26 41.10
CA VAL A 98 -31.28 -40.47 40.42
C VAL A 98 -30.28 -41.20 41.34
N GLY A 99 -30.76 -41.76 42.47
CA GLY A 99 -29.90 -42.46 43.41
C GLY A 99 -28.89 -41.54 44.10
N SER A 100 -27.69 -42.03 44.33
CA SER A 100 -26.61 -41.27 44.98
C SER A 100 -25.75 -40.46 44.03
N ASP A 101 -26.07 -40.41 42.75
CA ASP A 101 -25.31 -39.66 41.76
C ASP A 101 -25.40 -38.16 42.05
N THR A 102 -24.30 -37.44 41.80
CA THR A 102 -24.19 -35.99 41.99
C THR A 102 -24.14 -35.22 40.66
N THR A 103 -24.44 -35.89 39.56
CA THR A 103 -24.63 -35.33 38.22
C THR A 103 -25.60 -36.21 37.44
N ALA A 104 -26.42 -35.60 36.60
CA ALA A 104 -27.30 -36.32 35.69
C ALA A 104 -27.51 -35.56 34.38
N THR A 105 -27.70 -36.32 33.30
CA THR A 105 -28.11 -35.82 32.00
C THR A 105 -29.48 -36.38 31.67
N PHE A 106 -30.34 -35.52 31.15
CA PHE A 106 -31.72 -35.87 30.76
C PHE A 106 -31.88 -35.59 29.26
N ASP A 107 -32.22 -36.62 28.53
CA ASP A 107 -32.44 -36.61 27.10
C ASP A 107 -33.92 -36.62 26.73
N SER A 108 -34.23 -36.34 25.46
CA SER A 108 -35.58 -36.36 24.92
C SER A 108 -36.52 -35.32 25.58
N LEU A 109 -35.95 -34.20 26.02
CA LEU A 109 -36.71 -33.05 26.48
C LEU A 109 -37.23 -32.27 25.26
N GLU A 110 -38.32 -31.54 25.43
CA GLU A 110 -38.84 -30.58 24.46
C GLU A 110 -38.62 -29.16 25.02
N LEU A 111 -37.45 -28.59 24.65
CA LEU A 111 -37.02 -27.29 25.14
C LEU A 111 -37.26 -26.22 24.08
N ALA A 112 -37.81 -25.10 24.48
CA ALA A 112 -38.07 -23.97 23.58
C ALA A 112 -36.95 -22.90 23.68
N GLU A 113 -36.60 -22.34 22.56
CA GLU A 113 -35.71 -21.21 22.48
C GLU A 113 -36.21 -20.03 23.33
N THR A 114 -35.32 -19.24 23.89
CA THR A 114 -35.55 -18.09 24.79
C THR A 114 -36.09 -18.44 26.17
N ILE A 115 -36.40 -19.71 26.46
CA ILE A 115 -36.90 -20.13 27.75
C ILE A 115 -35.74 -20.53 28.66
N THR A 116 -35.84 -20.10 29.93
CA THR A 116 -34.92 -20.50 31.01
C THR A 116 -35.48 -21.69 31.76
N TYR A 117 -34.66 -22.71 31.93
CA TYR A 117 -35.02 -23.95 32.65
C TYR A 117 -34.20 -24.07 33.93
N PHE A 118 -34.82 -24.58 34.96
CA PHE A 118 -34.25 -24.70 36.30
C PHE A 118 -34.24 -26.19 36.71
N PHE A 119 -33.06 -26.67 37.14
CA PHE A 119 -32.98 -27.93 37.84
C PHE A 119 -33.35 -27.76 39.33
N ASN A 120 -34.20 -28.61 39.83
CA ASN A 120 -34.60 -28.64 41.21
C ASN A 120 -34.18 -29.96 41.84
N VAL A 121 -33.45 -29.95 42.93
CA VAL A 121 -32.90 -31.12 43.60
C VAL A 121 -33.39 -31.19 45.04
N ILE A 122 -33.76 -32.38 45.43
CA ILE A 122 -34.12 -32.74 46.82
C ILE A 122 -33.18 -33.87 47.22
N ALA A 123 -32.57 -33.77 48.40
CA ALA A 123 -31.80 -34.85 49.02
C ALA A 123 -32.64 -35.54 50.03
N SER A 124 -32.55 -36.88 50.11
CA SER A 124 -33.14 -37.68 51.16
C SER A 124 -32.03 -38.45 51.88
N ASP A 125 -32.22 -38.64 53.24
CA ASP A 125 -31.29 -39.37 54.07
C ASP A 125 -31.55 -40.89 54.06
N SER A 126 -30.77 -41.64 54.82
CA SER A 126 -30.89 -43.10 54.90
C SER A 126 -32.14 -43.57 55.74
N VAL A 127 -32.73 -42.71 56.48
CA VAL A 127 -33.96 -43.06 57.29
C VAL A 127 -35.25 -42.48 56.68
N GLY A 128 -35.11 -41.67 55.61
CA GLY A 128 -36.26 -41.17 54.83
C GLY A 128 -36.70 -39.76 55.18
N ASN A 129 -35.88 -38.96 55.89
CA ASN A 129 -36.18 -37.54 56.01
C ASN A 129 -35.82 -36.87 54.66
N VAL A 130 -36.69 -35.94 54.26
CA VAL A 130 -36.62 -35.27 52.96
C VAL A 130 -36.26 -33.80 53.15
N GLY A 131 -35.16 -33.39 52.50
CA GLY A 131 -34.67 -32.01 52.51
C GLY A 131 -35.55 -31.02 51.74
N THR A 132 -35.24 -29.78 51.79
CA THR A 132 -35.89 -28.74 51.00
C THR A 132 -35.39 -28.72 49.53
N VAL A 133 -36.27 -28.27 48.65
CA VAL A 133 -35.90 -28.06 47.23
C VAL A 133 -34.78 -27.02 47.11
N VAL A 134 -33.74 -27.35 46.36
CA VAL A 134 -32.69 -26.42 45.96
C VAL A 134 -32.71 -26.34 44.44
N SER A 135 -32.79 -25.14 43.90
CA SER A 135 -32.85 -24.89 42.45
C SER A 135 -31.55 -24.30 41.94
N SER A 136 -31.20 -24.60 40.68
CA SER A 136 -30.14 -23.92 39.95
C SER A 136 -30.50 -22.43 39.69
N ASN A 137 -29.56 -21.64 39.21
CA ASN A 137 -29.80 -20.26 38.75
C ASN A 137 -30.51 -20.19 37.38
N GLY A 138 -30.60 -21.31 36.68
CA GLY A 138 -31.29 -21.48 35.42
C GLY A 138 -30.40 -21.37 34.18
N ILE A 139 -30.73 -22.18 33.19
CA ILE A 139 -30.06 -22.24 31.88
C ILE A 139 -31.06 -21.88 30.78
N THR A 140 -30.70 -20.92 29.92
CA THR A 140 -31.58 -20.46 28.85
C THR A 140 -31.17 -21.12 27.52
N ILE A 141 -32.13 -21.53 26.73
CA ILE A 141 -31.93 -22.14 25.45
C ILE A 141 -31.78 -21.05 24.38
N ASP A 142 -30.66 -21.11 23.63
CA ASP A 142 -30.38 -20.29 22.49
C ASP A 142 -29.90 -21.18 21.33
N LEU A 143 -30.72 -21.30 20.30
CA LEU A 143 -30.44 -22.10 19.10
C LEU A 143 -30.02 -21.24 17.89
N ALA A 144 -30.15 -19.92 18.00
CA ALA A 144 -29.83 -18.98 16.94
C ALA A 144 -28.31 -18.85 16.78
N ALA A 145 -27.85 -18.89 15.56
CA ALA A 145 -26.44 -18.63 15.28
C ALA A 145 -26.18 -17.13 15.23
N PRO A 146 -25.04 -16.66 15.75
CA PRO A 146 -24.63 -15.26 15.62
C PRO A 146 -24.31 -14.90 14.15
N SER A 147 -24.23 -13.62 13.87
CA SER A 147 -23.82 -13.10 12.56
C SER A 147 -22.49 -12.36 12.67
N THR A 148 -21.67 -12.44 11.59
CA THR A 148 -20.38 -11.75 11.50
C THR A 148 -20.32 -10.96 10.23
N TYR A 149 -19.81 -9.73 10.31
CA TYR A 149 -19.56 -8.88 9.18
C TYR A 149 -18.10 -8.40 9.20
N MET A 150 -17.45 -8.47 8.04
CA MET A 150 -16.11 -7.95 7.77
C MET A 150 -16.15 -7.23 6.43
N ASN A 151 -15.44 -6.12 6.32
CA ASN A 151 -15.24 -5.40 5.06
C ASN A 151 -13.83 -4.85 5.01
N ILE A 152 -13.02 -5.41 4.14
CA ILE A 152 -11.69 -4.90 3.83
C ILE A 152 -11.86 -3.85 2.74
N GLU A 153 -11.80 -2.57 3.11
CA GLU A 153 -12.11 -1.45 2.20
C GLU A 153 -11.16 -1.39 1.00
N ASN A 154 -9.90 -1.79 1.18
CA ASN A 154 -8.89 -1.72 0.16
C ASN A 154 -8.36 -3.11 -0.19
N PHE A 155 -8.51 -3.49 -1.46
CA PHE A 155 -8.00 -4.78 -1.95
C PHE A 155 -6.46 -4.84 -1.92
N TYR A 156 -5.77 -3.73 -2.25
CA TYR A 156 -4.33 -3.59 -2.12
C TYR A 156 -3.98 -2.78 -0.88
N ILE A 157 -3.05 -3.28 -0.07
CA ILE A 157 -2.70 -2.67 1.22
C ILE A 157 -1.20 -2.67 1.39
N GLY A 158 -0.62 -1.47 1.45
CA GLY A 158 0.80 -1.26 1.76
C GLY A 158 1.10 -1.18 3.26
N PRO A 159 2.39 -1.14 3.63
CA PRO A 159 2.85 -1.12 5.02
C PRO A 159 2.26 0.02 5.86
N ASP A 160 2.24 1.23 5.32
CA ASP A 160 1.76 2.42 6.04
C ASP A 160 0.27 2.36 6.30
N ARG A 161 -0.52 1.97 5.29
CA ARG A 161 -1.96 1.79 5.42
C ARG A 161 -2.29 0.66 6.39
N TRP A 162 -1.57 -0.46 6.33
CA TRP A 162 -1.72 -1.56 7.28
C TRP A 162 -1.53 -1.11 8.73
N ASN A 163 -0.45 -0.38 9.01
CA ASN A 163 -0.14 0.08 10.35
C ASN A 163 -1.13 1.12 10.89
N ASN A 164 -1.66 1.97 10.02
CA ASN A 164 -2.55 3.06 10.41
C ASN A 164 -4.02 2.66 10.49
N GLU A 165 -4.48 1.76 9.61
CA GLU A 165 -5.91 1.45 9.43
C GLU A 165 -6.32 0.09 10.02
N ASN A 166 -5.37 -0.84 10.25
CA ASN A 166 -5.64 -2.23 10.64
C ASN A 166 -6.81 -2.84 9.85
N PRO A 167 -6.59 -3.41 8.66
CA PRO A 167 -7.67 -3.82 7.75
C PRO A 167 -8.52 -5.00 8.27
N LEU A 168 -8.02 -5.75 9.27
CA LEU A 168 -8.73 -6.91 9.82
C LEU A 168 -9.62 -6.48 11.00
N VAL A 169 -10.72 -5.85 10.65
CA VAL A 169 -11.74 -5.36 11.59
C VAL A 169 -13.13 -5.76 11.11
N GLY A 170 -14.08 -5.80 12.05
CA GLY A 170 -15.46 -6.09 11.70
C GLY A 170 -16.41 -5.89 12.86
N THR A 171 -17.65 -6.30 12.62
CA THR A 171 -18.72 -6.31 13.62
C THR A 171 -19.38 -7.66 13.67
N SER A 172 -19.97 -7.98 14.79
CA SER A 172 -20.79 -9.18 14.97
C SER A 172 -21.97 -8.89 15.88
N GLY A 173 -22.98 -9.71 15.79
CA GLY A 173 -24.18 -9.58 16.61
C GLY A 173 -24.84 -10.92 16.86
N ASP A 174 -25.44 -11.02 18.03
CA ASP A 174 -26.29 -12.07 18.46
C ASP A 174 -27.45 -11.45 19.25
N ASP A 175 -28.67 -11.98 19.07
CA ASP A 175 -29.87 -11.36 19.61
C ASP A 175 -30.20 -11.84 21.03
N LEU A 176 -29.58 -12.95 21.52
CA LEU A 176 -30.01 -13.56 22.78
C LEU A 176 -28.85 -13.79 23.76
N SER A 177 -27.92 -14.72 23.47
CA SER A 177 -26.87 -15.09 24.43
C SER A 177 -25.63 -14.18 24.36
N GLY A 178 -25.53 -13.38 23.29
CA GLY A 178 -24.43 -12.46 23.03
C GLY A 178 -23.15 -13.17 22.53
N ILE A 179 -22.22 -12.38 22.03
CA ILE A 179 -20.97 -12.89 21.44
C ILE A 179 -19.99 -13.33 22.52
N GLN A 180 -19.51 -14.55 22.44
CA GLN A 180 -18.44 -15.10 23.27
C GLN A 180 -17.05 -14.89 22.67
N SER A 181 -16.92 -15.12 21.38
CA SER A 181 -15.63 -14.94 20.68
C SER A 181 -15.80 -14.77 19.17
N ILE A 182 -14.81 -14.14 18.57
CA ILE A 182 -14.63 -14.06 17.12
C ILE A 182 -13.37 -14.86 16.76
N GLU A 183 -13.48 -15.68 15.74
CA GLU A 183 -12.38 -16.50 15.23
C GLU A 183 -12.13 -16.15 13.75
N LEU A 184 -10.85 -15.93 13.38
CA LEU A 184 -10.43 -15.67 12.02
C LEU A 184 -9.60 -16.83 11.46
N MET A 185 -9.77 -17.10 10.17
CA MET A 185 -8.88 -17.96 9.40
C MET A 185 -8.30 -17.16 8.25
N VAL A 186 -6.98 -17.02 8.19
CA VAL A 186 -6.26 -16.33 7.13
C VAL A 186 -5.56 -17.35 6.26
N ASN A 187 -5.92 -17.41 4.99
CA ASN A 187 -5.35 -18.32 4.00
C ASN A 187 -4.50 -17.54 3.00
N ARG A 188 -3.23 -17.89 2.88
CA ARG A 188 -2.32 -17.42 1.83
C ARG A 188 -2.53 -18.24 0.57
N LYS A 189 -3.05 -17.62 -0.48
CA LYS A 189 -3.58 -18.33 -1.67
C LYS A 189 -2.52 -18.96 -2.56
N GLU A 190 -1.31 -18.45 -2.58
CA GLU A 190 -0.26 -18.95 -3.48
C GLU A 190 0.13 -20.41 -3.18
N ASP A 191 0.28 -20.72 -1.89
CA ASP A 191 0.73 -22.01 -1.40
C ASP A 191 -0.30 -22.74 -0.52
N ASN A 192 -1.44 -22.10 -0.30
CA ASN A 192 -2.56 -22.61 0.50
C ASN A 192 -2.20 -22.90 1.97
N TYR A 193 -1.32 -22.07 2.55
CA TYR A 193 -1.00 -22.11 3.97
C TYR A 193 -2.00 -21.25 4.75
N PHE A 194 -2.23 -21.66 6.00
CA PHE A 194 -3.11 -20.99 6.94
C PHE A 194 -2.32 -20.40 8.10
N TRP A 195 -2.74 -19.26 8.58
CA TRP A 195 -2.11 -18.60 9.72
C TRP A 195 -2.53 -19.27 11.03
N SER A 196 -1.54 -19.55 11.88
CA SER A 196 -1.73 -19.88 13.29
C SER A 196 -0.86 -18.92 14.13
N ASP A 197 -1.14 -18.73 15.39
CA ASP A 197 -0.40 -17.80 16.27
C ASP A 197 1.11 -18.06 16.37
N GLY A 198 1.58 -19.17 15.82
CA GLY A 198 3.01 -19.52 15.74
C GLY A 198 3.62 -19.44 14.34
N GLY A 199 2.84 -19.14 13.29
CA GLY A 199 3.30 -19.07 11.91
C GLY A 199 2.36 -19.73 10.90
N TRP A 200 2.82 -19.85 9.66
CA TRP A 200 2.06 -20.45 8.56
C TRP A 200 2.11 -21.98 8.60
N THR A 201 0.95 -22.64 8.50
CA THR A 201 0.78 -24.10 8.55
C THR A 201 -0.04 -24.61 7.37
N LEU A 202 0.09 -25.91 7.04
CA LEU A 202 -0.74 -26.56 6.01
C LEU A 202 -2.15 -26.87 6.48
N ASP A 203 -2.32 -27.07 7.78
CA ASP A 203 -3.64 -27.36 8.36
C ASP A 203 -4.40 -26.05 8.59
N SER A 204 -5.70 -26.04 8.27
CA SER A 204 -6.55 -24.90 8.54
C SER A 204 -6.58 -24.57 10.04
N SER A 205 -6.36 -23.34 10.39
CA SER A 205 -6.30 -22.84 11.76
C SER A 205 -7.17 -21.61 11.92
N TRP A 206 -7.88 -21.55 13.06
CA TRP A 206 -8.65 -20.39 13.47
C TRP A 206 -7.94 -19.70 14.65
N VAL A 207 -7.75 -18.40 14.54
CA VAL A 207 -7.12 -17.56 15.55
C VAL A 207 -8.17 -16.62 16.15
N LYS A 208 -8.02 -16.30 17.44
CA LYS A 208 -9.01 -15.48 18.15
C LYS A 208 -8.74 -14.00 17.94
N ALA A 209 -9.77 -13.26 17.52
CA ALA A 209 -9.77 -11.80 17.48
C ALA A 209 -9.97 -11.17 18.86
N SER A 210 -9.67 -9.89 18.96
CA SER A 210 -9.96 -9.06 20.14
C SER A 210 -11.28 -8.33 19.95
N GLY A 211 -12.10 -8.30 20.99
CA GLY A 211 -13.43 -7.69 20.97
C GLY A 211 -14.56 -8.71 20.78
N ASP A 212 -15.77 -8.19 20.71
CA ASP A 212 -17.03 -8.94 20.58
C ASP A 212 -17.93 -8.34 19.49
N ILE A 213 -18.79 -7.38 19.81
CA ILE A 213 -19.67 -6.69 18.84
C ILE A 213 -18.84 -5.91 17.80
N SER A 214 -17.75 -5.29 18.22
CA SER A 214 -16.74 -4.70 17.34
C SER A 214 -15.42 -5.37 17.63
N TRP A 215 -14.82 -5.96 16.61
CA TRP A 215 -13.64 -6.77 16.75
C TRP A 215 -12.51 -6.34 15.82
N ASN A 216 -11.29 -6.70 16.19
CA ASN A 216 -10.10 -6.52 15.38
C ASN A 216 -9.09 -7.65 15.60
N TYR A 217 -8.24 -7.86 14.60
CA TYR A 217 -7.11 -8.78 14.71
C TYR A 217 -5.83 -8.11 14.23
N GLN A 218 -4.81 -8.08 15.09
CA GLN A 218 -3.49 -7.51 14.76
C GLN A 218 -2.61 -8.56 14.10
N PHE A 219 -2.37 -8.37 12.80
CA PHE A 219 -1.46 -9.23 12.05
C PHE A 219 -0.09 -8.54 11.93
N ILE A 220 1.00 -9.28 12.19
CA ILE A 220 2.36 -8.71 12.15
C ILE A 220 2.84 -8.66 10.70
N LEU A 221 3.22 -7.47 10.21
CA LEU A 221 3.65 -7.23 8.82
C LEU A 221 4.77 -8.16 8.33
N SER A 222 5.73 -8.52 9.20
CA SER A 222 6.82 -9.42 8.83
C SER A 222 6.37 -10.84 8.41
N ASN A 223 5.09 -11.16 8.62
CA ASN A 223 4.50 -12.43 8.20
C ASN A 223 3.77 -12.34 6.85
N LEU A 224 3.68 -11.14 6.27
CA LEU A 224 3.09 -10.91 4.95
C LEU A 224 4.18 -10.94 3.88
N GLY A 225 3.87 -11.56 2.76
CA GLY A 225 4.73 -11.59 1.57
C GLY A 225 4.25 -10.58 0.55
N ASP A 226 5.19 -9.88 -0.05
CA ASP A 226 4.93 -8.92 -1.11
C ASP A 226 4.25 -9.59 -2.31
N GLY A 227 3.19 -8.97 -2.84
CA GLY A 227 2.38 -9.50 -3.94
C GLY A 227 1.47 -10.69 -3.57
N GLN A 228 1.42 -11.10 -2.31
CA GLN A 228 0.63 -12.25 -1.89
C GLN A 228 -0.84 -11.90 -1.67
N LEU A 229 -1.71 -12.76 -2.22
CA LEU A 229 -3.16 -12.73 -1.98
C LEU A 229 -3.51 -13.48 -0.71
N TYR A 230 -4.22 -12.84 0.19
CA TYR A 230 -4.76 -13.41 1.42
C TYR A 230 -6.29 -13.42 1.37
N GLN A 231 -6.89 -14.57 1.69
CA GLN A 231 -8.31 -14.69 1.97
C GLN A 231 -8.51 -14.77 3.47
N VAL A 232 -9.41 -13.94 3.97
CA VAL A 232 -9.72 -13.86 5.41
C VAL A 232 -11.17 -14.29 5.62
N TYR A 233 -11.35 -15.26 6.49
CA TYR A 233 -12.66 -15.71 6.95
C TYR A 233 -12.81 -15.29 8.41
N ALA A 234 -14.01 -14.86 8.80
CA ALA A 234 -14.34 -14.55 10.18
C ALA A 234 -15.68 -15.15 10.53
N HIS A 235 -15.77 -15.77 11.71
CA HIS A 235 -17.04 -16.18 12.29
C HIS A 235 -17.13 -15.85 13.77
N ALA A 236 -18.34 -15.59 14.24
CA ALA A 236 -18.62 -15.43 15.65
C ALA A 236 -19.04 -16.77 16.28
N VAL A 237 -18.77 -16.89 17.56
CA VAL A 237 -19.31 -17.92 18.46
C VAL A 237 -20.04 -17.17 19.57
N ASP A 238 -21.30 -17.51 19.84
CA ASP A 238 -22.09 -16.94 20.92
C ASP A 238 -21.83 -17.62 22.28
N SER A 239 -22.45 -17.12 23.32
CA SER A 239 -22.28 -17.67 24.68
C SER A 239 -23.01 -19.00 24.91
N ALA A 240 -23.93 -19.40 24.04
CA ALA A 240 -24.53 -20.72 24.02
C ALA A 240 -23.67 -21.75 23.28
N GLY A 241 -22.71 -21.32 22.49
CA GLY A 241 -21.81 -22.15 21.68
C GLY A 241 -22.27 -22.35 20.24
N ASN A 242 -23.26 -21.59 19.72
CA ASN A 242 -23.62 -21.61 18.33
C ASN A 242 -22.53 -20.86 17.55
N LYS A 243 -22.28 -21.32 16.31
CA LYS A 243 -21.32 -20.71 15.40
C LYS A 243 -22.04 -20.11 14.21
N ASP A 244 -21.55 -18.97 13.75
CA ASP A 244 -22.00 -18.40 12.49
C ASP A 244 -21.83 -19.43 11.35
N LEU A 245 -22.94 -19.74 10.69
CA LEU A 245 -22.99 -20.75 9.62
C LEU A 245 -22.52 -20.22 8.26
N SER A 246 -22.36 -18.92 8.13
CA SER A 246 -21.93 -18.21 6.94
C SER A 246 -20.81 -17.25 7.24
N PRO A 247 -19.59 -17.75 7.50
CA PRO A 247 -18.46 -16.89 7.84
C PRO A 247 -18.30 -15.74 6.85
N ALA A 248 -18.05 -14.53 7.36
CA ALA A 248 -17.68 -13.41 6.54
C ALA A 248 -16.39 -13.74 5.78
N LEU A 249 -16.33 -13.42 4.49
CA LEU A 249 -15.17 -13.67 3.62
C LEU A 249 -14.81 -12.40 2.91
N ASP A 250 -13.53 -12.04 2.96
CA ASP A 250 -12.95 -10.98 2.18
C ASP A 250 -11.51 -11.32 1.76
N SER A 251 -10.89 -10.48 0.94
CA SER A 251 -9.56 -10.74 0.39
C SER A 251 -8.76 -9.45 0.27
N LEU A 252 -7.46 -9.57 0.45
CA LEU A 252 -6.51 -8.49 0.23
C LEU A 252 -5.21 -8.98 -0.41
N VAL A 253 -4.51 -8.09 -1.11
CA VAL A 253 -3.13 -8.29 -1.55
C VAL A 253 -2.23 -7.34 -0.75
N TYR A 254 -1.19 -7.89 -0.14
CA TYR A 254 -0.17 -7.08 0.50
C TYR A 254 0.86 -6.63 -0.53
N ASP A 255 1.09 -5.33 -0.61
CA ASP A 255 2.02 -4.72 -1.54
C ASP A 255 2.96 -3.76 -0.80
N SER A 256 4.23 -4.09 -0.74
CA SER A 256 5.30 -3.27 -0.18
C SER A 256 6.25 -2.73 -1.25
N SER A 257 6.00 -3.04 -2.52
CA SER A 257 6.73 -2.48 -3.65
C SER A 257 6.48 -0.98 -3.75
N LEU A 258 7.48 -0.24 -4.18
CA LEU A 258 7.33 1.20 -4.37
C LEU A 258 7.09 1.49 -5.84
N PRO A 259 6.16 2.36 -6.18
CA PRO A 259 5.98 2.81 -7.55
C PRO A 259 7.17 3.66 -8.02
N GLU A 260 7.37 3.70 -9.33
CA GLU A 260 8.37 4.54 -9.98
C GLU A 260 7.71 5.44 -11.02
N SER A 261 8.17 6.68 -11.13
CA SER A 261 7.79 7.60 -12.20
C SER A 261 9.02 8.27 -12.80
N PHE A 262 8.95 8.55 -14.11
CA PHE A 262 10.01 9.16 -14.88
C PHE A 262 9.45 10.32 -15.69
N VAL A 263 10.23 11.42 -15.74
CA VAL A 263 9.99 12.54 -16.65
C VAL A 263 10.68 12.25 -17.96
N GLN A 264 9.96 12.34 -19.08
CA GLN A 264 10.49 12.15 -20.44
C GLN A 264 10.57 13.50 -21.12
N ILE A 265 11.77 13.92 -21.48
CA ILE A 265 12.08 15.16 -22.19
C ILE A 265 12.77 14.79 -23.51
N GLU A 266 12.25 15.29 -24.63
CA GLU A 266 12.83 15.03 -25.96
C GLU A 266 14.04 15.91 -26.26
N LEU A 267 14.00 17.17 -25.82
CA LEU A 267 15.05 18.15 -26.07
C LEU A 267 15.54 18.74 -24.74
N GLU A 268 16.82 19.03 -24.66
CA GLU A 268 17.41 19.75 -23.53
C GLU A 268 17.09 21.25 -23.59
N PHE A 269 17.06 21.80 -24.82
CA PHE A 269 16.80 23.22 -25.09
C PHE A 269 15.56 23.38 -25.96
N TYR A 270 14.71 24.32 -25.61
CA TYR A 270 13.47 24.62 -26.33
C TYR A 270 13.41 26.10 -26.70
N ASN A 271 12.97 26.41 -27.92
CA ASN A 271 12.52 27.74 -28.31
C ASN A 271 10.98 27.80 -28.41
N ASN A 272 10.45 28.95 -28.79
CA ASN A 272 9.01 29.14 -28.93
C ASN A 272 8.35 28.21 -29.96
N LEU A 273 9.05 27.80 -31.01
CA LEU A 273 8.53 26.89 -32.04
C LEU A 273 8.51 25.45 -31.56
N SER A 274 9.61 24.96 -30.97
CA SER A 274 9.72 23.60 -30.47
C SER A 274 8.81 23.40 -29.24
N TRP A 275 8.71 24.37 -28.32
CA TRP A 275 7.83 24.29 -27.17
C TRP A 275 6.34 24.28 -27.58
N ASN A 276 5.91 25.15 -28.48
CA ASN A 276 4.52 25.18 -28.94
C ASN A 276 4.11 23.96 -29.78
N ALA A 277 5.05 23.32 -30.47
CA ALA A 277 4.78 22.09 -31.19
C ALA A 277 4.50 20.91 -30.24
N ASP A 278 5.13 20.92 -29.07
CA ASP A 278 5.10 19.81 -28.10
C ASP A 278 4.44 20.16 -26.76
N SER A 279 4.19 21.39 -26.47
CA SER A 279 3.57 22.08 -25.31
C SER A 279 3.23 21.23 -24.04
N SER A 280 3.75 20.01 -23.93
CA SER A 280 3.52 19.09 -22.82
C SER A 280 4.81 18.42 -22.35
N ILE A 281 4.98 18.46 -21.04
CA ILE A 281 5.92 17.64 -20.33
C ILE A 281 5.30 16.25 -20.22
N THR A 282 6.01 15.21 -20.65
CA THR A 282 5.51 13.84 -20.64
C THR A 282 6.28 12.97 -19.67
N GLY A 283 5.72 11.83 -19.32
CA GLY A 283 6.41 10.85 -18.53
C GLY A 283 5.65 9.54 -18.39
N THR A 284 6.24 8.62 -17.66
CA THR A 284 5.67 7.31 -17.37
C THR A 284 5.68 7.05 -15.88
N ALA A 285 4.78 6.19 -15.42
CA ALA A 285 4.79 5.65 -14.07
C ALA A 285 4.42 4.17 -14.10
N THR A 286 5.02 3.39 -13.22
CA THR A 286 4.78 1.95 -13.14
C THR A 286 4.82 1.47 -11.69
N ASP A 287 3.96 0.53 -11.39
CA ASP A 287 4.03 -0.34 -10.24
C ASP A 287 3.69 -1.77 -10.66
N SER A 288 4.37 -2.77 -10.07
CA SER A 288 4.31 -4.15 -10.54
C SER A 288 3.22 -5.01 -9.90
N ILE A 289 2.64 -4.56 -8.79
CA ILE A 289 1.70 -5.36 -7.98
C ILE A 289 0.34 -4.70 -7.95
N SER A 290 0.23 -3.53 -7.33
CA SER A 290 -1.05 -2.85 -7.17
C SER A 290 -1.40 -1.92 -8.34
N GLY A 291 -0.39 -1.47 -9.11
CA GLY A 291 -0.57 -0.47 -10.15
C GLY A 291 -0.60 0.95 -9.61
N ILE A 292 -0.68 1.93 -10.49
CA ILE A 292 -0.60 3.36 -10.15
C ILE A 292 -1.97 3.90 -9.73
N ASP A 293 -2.02 4.53 -8.56
CA ASP A 293 -3.16 5.33 -8.10
C ASP A 293 -3.08 6.75 -8.62
N SER A 294 -1.94 7.40 -8.44
CA SER A 294 -1.75 8.79 -8.84
C SER A 294 -0.30 9.14 -9.14
N VAL A 295 -0.14 10.15 -10.00
CA VAL A 295 1.14 10.81 -10.27
C VAL A 295 1.01 12.28 -9.92
N LEU A 296 2.06 12.86 -9.38
CA LEU A 296 2.17 14.29 -9.14
C LEU A 296 3.38 14.83 -9.87
N VAL A 297 3.25 16.02 -10.43
CA VAL A 297 4.31 16.75 -11.14
C VAL A 297 4.53 18.09 -10.46
N ALA A 298 5.79 18.49 -10.33
CA ALA A 298 6.19 19.81 -9.88
C ALA A 298 7.18 20.43 -10.85
N VAL A 299 7.09 21.73 -11.10
CA VAL A 299 8.00 22.49 -11.96
C VAL A 299 8.63 23.61 -11.15
N GLU A 300 9.96 23.63 -11.08
CA GLU A 300 10.75 24.62 -10.40
C GLU A 300 11.48 25.49 -11.40
N ARG A 301 11.38 26.81 -11.27
CA ARG A 301 12.18 27.79 -12.05
C ARG A 301 13.49 28.05 -11.32
N LEU A 302 14.61 27.68 -11.94
CA LEU A 302 15.91 27.67 -11.26
C LEU A 302 16.51 29.07 -11.00
N SER A 303 16.04 30.10 -11.67
CA SER A 303 16.57 31.47 -11.50
C SER A 303 16.24 32.09 -10.15
N ASP A 304 15.14 31.66 -9.51
CA ASP A 304 14.64 32.22 -8.26
C ASP A 304 13.98 31.19 -7.32
N ASN A 305 14.11 29.89 -7.66
CA ASN A 305 13.55 28.74 -6.93
C ASN A 305 12.04 28.85 -6.67
N GLN A 306 11.31 29.36 -7.66
CA GLN A 306 9.85 29.41 -7.60
C GLN A 306 9.21 28.21 -8.29
N TRP A 307 8.04 27.80 -7.78
CA TRP A 307 7.29 26.62 -8.21
C TRP A 307 6.01 27.01 -8.93
N PHE A 308 5.70 26.34 -10.01
CA PHE A 308 4.50 26.62 -10.81
C PHE A 308 3.25 26.02 -10.16
N ASP A 309 2.19 26.84 -9.98
CA ASP A 309 0.91 26.41 -9.38
C ASP A 309 -0.20 26.13 -10.42
N GLY A 310 0.14 26.14 -11.72
CA GLY A 310 -0.82 26.03 -12.82
C GLY A 310 -1.24 27.37 -13.41
N THR A 311 -1.00 28.47 -12.69
CA THR A 311 -1.41 29.84 -13.09
C THR A 311 -0.36 30.91 -12.82
N GLN A 312 0.56 30.66 -11.90
CA GLN A 312 1.62 31.62 -11.52
C GLN A 312 2.77 30.90 -10.80
N TRP A 313 3.86 31.61 -10.54
CA TRP A 313 5.01 31.13 -9.81
C TRP A 313 4.90 31.46 -8.32
N GLN A 314 5.20 30.50 -7.44
CA GLN A 314 5.07 30.56 -5.99
C GLN A 314 6.41 30.27 -5.28
N PRO A 315 6.67 30.87 -4.10
CA PRO A 315 7.94 30.70 -3.39
C PRO A 315 8.03 29.40 -2.58
N PHE A 316 7.13 28.47 -2.74
CA PHE A 316 7.10 27.19 -2.02
C PHE A 316 6.74 26.05 -2.98
N GLU A 317 7.24 24.87 -2.69
CA GLU A 317 7.03 23.65 -3.48
C GLU A 317 5.54 23.33 -3.65
N LEU A 318 5.15 23.06 -4.89
CA LEU A 318 3.78 22.74 -5.28
C LEU A 318 3.74 21.57 -6.24
N TRP A 319 2.88 20.62 -5.93
CA TRP A 319 2.63 19.42 -6.71
C TRP A 319 1.25 19.48 -7.36
N GLN A 320 1.17 19.07 -8.62
CA GLN A 320 -0.05 19.10 -9.41
C GLN A 320 -0.30 17.75 -10.06
N TYR A 321 -1.56 17.41 -10.30
CA TYR A 321 -1.93 16.20 -11.02
C TYR A 321 -1.77 16.42 -12.53
N PRO A 322 -0.93 15.63 -13.23
CA PRO A 322 -0.91 15.60 -14.68
C PRO A 322 -2.16 14.88 -15.21
N LEU A 323 -2.34 14.86 -16.52
CA LEU A 323 -3.36 14.04 -17.18
C LEU A 323 -2.76 12.66 -17.51
N GLY A 324 -3.50 11.59 -17.16
CA GLY A 324 -3.03 10.21 -17.33
C GLY A 324 -2.36 9.65 -16.06
N LEU A 325 -2.01 8.37 -16.09
CA LEU A 325 -1.39 7.64 -14.98
C LEU A 325 -0.10 6.94 -15.43
N GLU A 326 -0.20 5.74 -16.01
CA GLU A 326 0.97 4.98 -16.48
C GLU A 326 1.76 5.73 -17.58
N THR A 327 1.07 6.48 -18.40
CA THR A 327 1.61 7.51 -19.29
C THR A 327 0.92 8.80 -18.96
N TRP A 328 1.66 9.80 -18.60
CA TRP A 328 1.13 11.06 -18.14
C TRP A 328 1.70 12.25 -18.93
N TYR A 329 0.97 13.36 -18.97
CA TYR A 329 1.38 14.61 -19.57
C TYR A 329 0.90 15.79 -18.73
N PHE A 330 1.77 16.81 -18.63
CA PHE A 330 1.54 18.02 -17.88
C PHE A 330 1.76 19.24 -18.77
N GLN A 331 0.79 20.14 -18.84
CA GLN A 331 0.91 21.35 -19.64
C GLN A 331 1.54 22.50 -18.85
N LEU A 332 2.65 23.02 -19.39
CA LEU A 332 3.26 24.26 -18.94
C LEU A 332 3.14 25.27 -20.08
N PRO A 333 2.21 26.24 -20.05
CA PRO A 333 2.02 27.18 -21.13
C PRO A 333 3.25 28.09 -21.34
N GLU A 334 3.60 28.38 -22.59
CA GLU A 334 4.76 29.18 -22.99
C GLU A 334 4.86 30.54 -22.27
N ASN A 335 3.73 31.20 -22.03
CA ASN A 335 3.70 32.52 -21.38
C ASN A 335 4.23 32.50 -19.92
N TYR A 336 4.49 31.35 -19.35
CA TYR A 336 5.15 31.18 -18.04
C TYR A 336 6.65 30.88 -18.16
N LEU A 337 7.15 30.65 -19.38
CA LEU A 337 8.56 30.45 -19.63
C LEU A 337 9.25 31.82 -19.89
N ASN A 338 10.45 31.96 -19.41
CA ASN A 338 11.28 33.12 -19.62
C ASN A 338 12.52 32.74 -20.38
N ASP A 339 12.91 33.58 -21.31
CA ASP A 339 14.11 33.42 -22.08
C ASP A 339 15.36 33.26 -21.18
N SER A 340 16.25 32.39 -21.58
CA SER A 340 17.51 32.10 -20.90
C SER A 340 17.32 31.51 -19.47
N ILE A 341 16.21 30.86 -19.19
CA ILE A 341 15.93 30.24 -17.90
C ILE A 341 15.78 28.72 -18.01
N SER A 342 16.37 28.02 -17.04
CA SER A 342 16.21 26.58 -16.89
C SER A 342 15.13 26.26 -15.84
N TYR A 343 14.47 25.12 -16.05
CA TYR A 343 13.41 24.60 -15.21
C TYR A 343 13.68 23.15 -14.86
N ASN A 344 13.61 22.82 -13.54
CA ASN A 344 13.54 21.44 -13.09
C ASN A 344 12.10 20.95 -13.13
N ILE A 345 11.92 19.75 -13.63
CA ILE A 345 10.64 19.07 -13.65
C ILE A 345 10.80 17.82 -12.81
N TYR A 346 9.91 17.67 -11.82
CA TYR A 346 9.88 16.52 -10.92
C TYR A 346 8.60 15.73 -11.09
N SER A 347 8.68 14.42 -10.91
CA SER A 347 7.52 13.55 -10.80
C SER A 347 7.64 12.62 -9.61
N LYS A 348 6.50 12.27 -9.02
CA LYS A 348 6.38 11.21 -8.02
C LYS A 348 5.07 10.45 -8.20
N ALA A 349 5.13 9.15 -7.98
CA ALA A 349 3.98 8.26 -8.08
C ALA A 349 3.54 7.73 -6.72
N PHE A 350 2.26 7.41 -6.65
CA PHE A 350 1.63 6.63 -5.58
C PHE A 350 0.93 5.44 -6.22
N ASP A 351 0.98 4.29 -5.57
CA ASP A 351 0.28 3.10 -5.99
C ASP A 351 -1.08 2.92 -5.29
N LEU A 352 -1.86 1.94 -5.72
CA LEU A 352 -3.16 1.64 -5.13
C LEU A 352 -3.06 1.06 -3.71
N ALA A 353 -1.91 0.54 -3.31
CA ALA A 353 -1.66 0.08 -1.96
C ALA A 353 -1.33 1.22 -0.98
N GLY A 354 -1.05 2.42 -1.50
CA GLY A 354 -0.73 3.62 -0.74
C GLY A 354 0.76 3.82 -0.51
N ASN A 355 1.65 3.08 -1.22
CA ASN A 355 3.08 3.33 -1.16
C ASN A 355 3.42 4.55 -2.02
N GLN A 356 4.42 5.29 -1.61
CA GLN A 356 4.94 6.45 -2.33
C GLN A 356 6.31 6.15 -2.89
N GLN A 357 6.58 6.59 -4.11
CA GLN A 357 7.91 6.60 -4.70
C GLN A 357 8.94 7.26 -3.79
N LEU A 358 10.10 6.63 -3.64
CA LEU A 358 11.17 7.12 -2.76
C LEU A 358 12.02 8.21 -3.43
N GLU A 359 12.53 7.93 -4.62
CA GLU A 359 13.38 8.84 -5.38
C GLU A 359 12.54 9.51 -6.48
N LEU A 360 12.55 10.84 -6.53
CA LEU A 360 11.76 11.58 -7.52
C LEU A 360 12.26 11.33 -8.94
N GLY A 361 11.36 11.13 -9.88
CA GLY A 361 11.69 11.30 -11.29
C GLY A 361 12.03 12.77 -11.56
N SER A 362 13.09 13.06 -12.29
CA SER A 362 13.48 14.44 -12.57
C SER A 362 14.10 14.62 -13.95
N SER A 363 13.92 15.81 -14.54
CA SER A 363 14.59 16.25 -15.76
C SER A 363 14.70 17.77 -15.75
N ILE A 364 15.63 18.28 -16.57
CA ILE A 364 15.86 19.72 -16.72
C ILE A 364 15.61 20.10 -18.17
N ILE A 365 14.92 21.22 -18.37
CA ILE A 365 14.80 21.90 -19.66
C ILE A 365 15.33 23.31 -19.54
N ALA A 366 15.86 23.86 -20.63
CA ALA A 366 16.16 25.29 -20.76
C ALA A 366 15.30 25.90 -21.86
N TYR A 367 14.71 27.05 -21.59
CA TYR A 367 13.96 27.82 -22.58
C TYR A 367 14.83 28.97 -23.10
N ASP A 368 15.09 28.96 -24.41
CA ASP A 368 16.02 29.85 -25.09
C ASP A 368 15.42 30.33 -26.42
N VAL A 369 15.03 31.59 -26.47
CA VAL A 369 14.54 32.25 -27.70
C VAL A 369 15.50 33.31 -28.21
N SER A 370 16.63 33.49 -27.53
CA SER A 370 17.68 34.36 -27.96
C SER A 370 18.36 33.79 -29.21
N ILE A 371 18.61 34.64 -30.19
CA ILE A 371 19.40 34.22 -31.35
C ILE A 371 20.90 34.34 -31.05
N PRO A 372 21.75 33.48 -31.59
CA PRO A 372 23.19 33.60 -31.42
C PRO A 372 23.71 34.99 -31.80
N ALA A 373 24.69 35.48 -31.06
CA ALA A 373 25.40 36.69 -31.40
C ALA A 373 26.01 36.55 -32.80
N THR A 374 25.93 37.60 -33.63
CA THR A 374 26.47 37.63 -34.99
C THR A 374 27.97 37.78 -34.92
N GLY A 375 28.68 36.85 -35.55
CA GLY A 375 30.12 36.85 -35.65
C GLY A 375 30.67 37.71 -36.76
N GLN A 376 31.93 37.49 -37.12
CA GLN A 376 32.65 38.10 -38.23
C GLN A 376 33.19 37.00 -39.16
N VAL A 377 33.13 37.25 -40.48
CA VAL A 377 33.57 36.35 -41.53
C VAL A 377 34.75 36.99 -42.25
N TYR A 378 35.78 36.23 -42.51
CA TYR A 378 37.00 36.64 -43.16
C TYR A 378 37.29 35.72 -44.35
N ASP A 379 37.74 36.29 -45.46
CA ASP A 379 38.15 35.54 -46.64
C ASP A 379 39.57 34.96 -46.44
N GLY A 380 39.73 33.65 -46.59
CA GLY A 380 41.04 33.00 -46.45
C GLY A 380 40.97 31.65 -45.70
N THR A 381 42.11 31.00 -45.57
CA THR A 381 42.24 29.66 -44.98
C THR A 381 42.69 29.64 -43.53
N GLU A 382 43.15 30.76 -43.00
CA GLU A 382 43.74 30.84 -41.66
C GLU A 382 43.15 32.00 -40.85
N ALA A 383 42.93 31.76 -39.56
CA ALA A 383 42.43 32.78 -38.66
C ALA A 383 43.34 34.01 -38.59
N GLY A 384 42.79 35.19 -38.79
CA GLY A 384 43.51 36.46 -38.76
C GLY A 384 44.19 36.85 -40.11
N ILE A 385 43.94 36.08 -41.15
CA ILE A 385 44.40 36.44 -42.53
C ILE A 385 43.16 36.67 -43.40
N ASP A 386 42.92 37.88 -43.78
CA ASP A 386 41.86 38.28 -44.70
C ASP A 386 42.43 38.52 -46.08
N ILE A 387 41.87 37.91 -47.12
CA ILE A 387 42.39 37.87 -48.47
C ILE A 387 41.44 38.63 -49.40
N ASP A 388 41.92 39.79 -49.97
CA ASP A 388 41.13 40.57 -50.92
C ASP A 388 41.22 40.04 -52.37
N TRP A 389 42.25 39.24 -52.70
CA TRP A 389 42.50 38.76 -54.03
C TRP A 389 42.90 37.28 -54.06
N SER A 390 42.36 36.54 -55.02
CA SER A 390 42.76 35.17 -55.31
C SER A 390 43.16 34.97 -56.77
N ASN A 391 44.25 34.27 -56.99
CA ASN A 391 44.70 33.88 -58.36
C ASN A 391 44.16 32.46 -58.73
N ILE A 392 43.23 31.91 -57.94
CA ILE A 392 42.70 30.60 -58.18
C ILE A 392 41.17 30.76 -58.34
N ASN A 393 40.60 30.13 -59.38
CA ASN A 393 39.14 30.26 -59.69
C ASN A 393 38.32 29.02 -59.44
N ASN A 394 38.87 28.05 -58.73
CA ASN A 394 38.11 26.80 -58.42
C ASN A 394 37.88 26.58 -56.94
N PHE A 395 38.22 27.50 -56.02
CA PHE A 395 37.86 27.44 -54.63
C PHE A 395 37.66 28.83 -54.03
N VAL A 396 36.86 28.85 -52.98
CA VAL A 396 36.74 29.95 -52.02
C VAL A 396 36.98 29.36 -50.64
N SER A 397 37.68 30.08 -49.80
CA SER A 397 37.84 29.73 -48.37
C SER A 397 37.46 30.89 -47.49
N ALA A 398 36.84 30.58 -46.37
CA ALA A 398 36.54 31.57 -45.37
C ALA A 398 36.64 30.94 -43.97
N PHE A 399 36.93 31.78 -42.99
CA PHE A 399 36.82 31.41 -41.58
C PHE A 399 36.01 32.49 -40.86
N TRP A 400 35.45 32.08 -39.71
CA TRP A 400 34.61 32.98 -38.91
C TRP A 400 34.84 32.82 -37.42
N THR A 401 34.52 33.85 -36.66
CA THR A 401 34.68 33.90 -35.23
C THR A 401 33.63 34.82 -34.58
N GLY A 402 33.43 34.70 -33.28
CA GLY A 402 32.57 35.63 -32.53
C GLY A 402 31.06 35.34 -32.61
N PHE A 403 30.65 34.26 -33.29
CA PHE A 403 29.31 33.72 -33.05
C PHE A 403 29.30 33.03 -31.70
N ASP A 404 28.35 33.38 -30.87
CA ASP A 404 28.25 32.85 -29.51
C ASP A 404 26.77 32.80 -29.04
N ASP A 405 26.43 31.76 -28.32
CA ASP A 405 25.23 31.64 -27.59
C ASP A 405 25.52 31.08 -26.20
N ILE A 406 25.07 31.80 -25.16
CA ILE A 406 25.45 31.52 -23.75
C ILE A 406 24.64 30.38 -23.16
N ILE A 407 23.41 30.16 -23.64
CA ILE A 407 22.45 29.24 -23.04
C ILE A 407 22.52 27.87 -23.71
N SER A 408 22.26 27.80 -24.99
CA SER A 408 22.19 26.56 -25.73
C SER A 408 23.46 26.25 -26.56
N GLY A 409 24.37 27.25 -26.67
CA GLY A 409 25.59 27.12 -27.44
C GLY A 409 25.31 27.00 -28.94
N ILE A 410 26.38 27.03 -29.75
CA ILE A 410 26.26 26.87 -31.19
C ILE A 410 26.19 25.38 -31.56
N SER A 411 25.13 24.98 -32.24
CA SER A 411 24.90 23.60 -32.72
C SER A 411 25.42 23.38 -34.15
N GLN A 412 25.36 24.42 -35.02
CA GLN A 412 25.90 24.33 -36.37
C GLN A 412 26.12 25.70 -37.01
N TYR A 413 26.97 25.71 -38.03
CA TYR A 413 27.13 26.81 -38.96
C TYR A 413 26.66 26.39 -40.34
N GLU A 414 26.16 27.39 -41.10
CA GLU A 414 25.89 27.30 -42.53
C GLU A 414 26.59 28.43 -43.22
N TYR A 415 27.15 28.18 -44.39
CA TYR A 415 27.73 29.19 -45.29
C TYR A 415 26.97 29.26 -46.60
N MET A 416 27.05 30.37 -47.24
CA MET A 416 26.56 30.64 -48.59
C MET A 416 27.59 31.47 -49.35
N ILE A 417 27.82 31.22 -50.67
CA ILE A 417 28.69 32.05 -51.51
C ILE A 417 27.82 32.76 -52.53
N THR A 418 28.01 34.09 -52.63
CA THR A 418 27.35 34.95 -53.62
C THR A 418 28.38 35.74 -54.40
N GLU A 419 28.06 36.13 -55.62
CA GLU A 419 28.82 37.08 -56.38
C GLU A 419 28.36 38.53 -56.13
N VAL A 420 29.11 39.55 -56.60
CA VAL A 420 28.79 40.96 -56.42
C VAL A 420 27.41 41.37 -56.91
N SER A 421 26.80 40.66 -57.84
CA SER A 421 25.40 40.85 -58.29
C SER A 421 24.36 40.18 -57.39
N LEU A 422 24.77 39.59 -56.25
CA LEU A 422 23.95 38.80 -55.31
C LEU A 422 23.37 37.51 -55.91
N ASN A 423 23.91 37.02 -57.04
CA ASN A 423 23.56 35.70 -57.53
C ASN A 423 24.22 34.63 -56.64
N THR A 424 23.46 33.63 -56.29
CA THR A 424 23.93 32.53 -55.43
C THR A 424 24.82 31.59 -56.25
N VAL A 425 26.07 31.42 -55.81
CA VAL A 425 27.06 30.45 -56.34
C VAL A 425 26.94 29.15 -55.56
N VAL A 426 26.92 29.21 -54.23
CA VAL A 426 26.69 28.08 -53.34
C VAL A 426 25.52 28.44 -52.43
N PRO A 427 24.45 27.64 -52.42
CA PRO A 427 23.34 27.87 -51.49
C PRO A 427 23.75 27.58 -50.04
N TRP A 428 22.95 27.96 -49.06
CA TRP A 428 23.17 27.64 -47.66
C TRP A 428 23.54 26.17 -47.48
N THR A 429 24.73 25.90 -46.98
CA THR A 429 25.33 24.58 -46.83
C THR A 429 25.88 24.45 -45.42
N SER A 430 25.47 23.42 -44.69
CA SER A 430 25.94 23.16 -43.32
C SER A 430 27.38 22.63 -43.33
N VAL A 431 28.14 23.11 -42.36
CA VAL A 431 29.51 22.64 -42.06
C VAL A 431 29.62 22.08 -40.63
N GLY A 432 28.45 21.82 -40.00
CA GLY A 432 28.43 21.41 -38.60
C GLY A 432 28.97 22.50 -37.69
N VAL A 433 29.85 22.14 -36.78
CA VAL A 433 30.47 23.09 -35.83
C VAL A 433 31.82 23.65 -36.28
N ASP A 434 32.25 23.35 -37.52
CA ASP A 434 33.48 23.87 -38.06
C ASP A 434 33.39 25.39 -38.26
N THR A 435 34.44 26.11 -37.89
CA THR A 435 34.51 27.56 -37.97
C THR A 435 35.25 28.07 -39.22
N PHE A 436 35.38 27.22 -40.21
CA PHE A 436 35.99 27.54 -41.53
C PHE A 436 35.38 26.66 -42.62
N VAL A 437 35.54 27.12 -43.84
CA VAL A 437 35.20 26.36 -45.04
C VAL A 437 36.29 26.52 -46.13
N VAL A 438 36.53 25.46 -46.90
CA VAL A 438 37.25 25.49 -48.15
C VAL A 438 36.42 24.75 -49.19
N ASP A 439 35.72 25.51 -50.06
CA ASP A 439 34.93 24.93 -51.14
C ASP A 439 35.77 24.90 -52.42
N THR A 440 36.09 23.71 -52.90
CA THR A 440 37.02 23.44 -54.01
C THR A 440 36.36 23.05 -55.36
N SER A 441 35.03 23.06 -55.37
CA SER A 441 34.23 22.57 -56.51
C SER A 441 33.62 23.70 -57.33
N LEU A 442 34.24 24.88 -57.27
CA LEU A 442 33.70 26.10 -57.86
C LEU A 442 34.24 26.31 -59.28
N SER A 443 33.53 27.16 -60.03
CA SER A 443 33.98 27.70 -61.34
C SER A 443 33.72 29.20 -61.34
N LEU A 444 34.76 29.95 -60.88
CA LEU A 444 34.66 31.36 -60.63
C LEU A 444 35.14 32.16 -61.81
N GLU A 445 34.56 33.31 -62.11
CA GLU A 445 34.94 34.17 -63.17
C GLU A 445 36.02 35.18 -62.75
N THR A 446 37.05 35.33 -63.58
CA THR A 446 38.13 36.34 -63.35
C THR A 446 37.55 37.76 -63.45
N GLY A 447 37.97 38.65 -62.57
CA GLY A 447 37.44 40.01 -62.42
C GLY A 447 36.16 40.14 -61.59
N MET A 448 35.60 39.03 -61.09
CA MET A 448 34.40 39.01 -60.21
C MET A 448 34.80 38.92 -58.75
N GLN A 449 34.05 39.57 -57.89
CA GLN A 449 34.18 39.50 -56.44
C GLN A 449 33.11 38.54 -55.87
N TYR A 450 33.49 37.68 -54.91
CA TYR A 450 32.70 36.67 -54.26
C TYR A 450 32.74 36.93 -52.79
N PHE A 451 31.54 36.77 -52.14
CA PHE A 451 31.32 36.99 -50.72
C PHE A 451 30.89 35.69 -50.06
N VAL A 452 31.41 35.44 -48.87
CA VAL A 452 30.96 34.32 -48.01
C VAL A 452 30.09 34.85 -46.90
N SER A 453 28.83 34.44 -46.90
CA SER A 453 27.90 34.70 -45.81
C SER A 453 27.87 33.50 -44.88
N VAL A 454 27.80 33.73 -43.57
CA VAL A 454 27.71 32.69 -42.53
C VAL A 454 26.60 33.05 -41.57
N ARG A 455 25.89 32.04 -41.15
CA ARG A 455 24.91 32.09 -40.04
C ARG A 455 25.11 30.92 -39.12
N ALA A 456 24.82 31.12 -37.84
CA ALA A 456 24.90 30.11 -36.79
C ALA A 456 23.51 29.72 -36.32
N THR A 457 23.31 28.44 -36.01
CA THR A 457 22.13 27.93 -35.29
C THR A 457 22.61 27.48 -33.95
N ASP A 458 21.85 27.81 -32.88
CA ASP A 458 22.11 27.36 -31.52
C ASP A 458 21.52 25.97 -31.21
N GLY A 459 21.66 25.51 -29.96
CA GLY A 459 21.11 24.26 -29.51
C GLY A 459 19.57 24.25 -29.37
N ALA A 460 18.95 25.41 -29.27
CA ALA A 460 17.49 25.58 -29.26
C ALA A 460 16.88 25.78 -30.67
N ASN A 461 17.71 25.75 -31.73
CA ASN A 461 17.33 26.03 -33.13
C ASN A 461 16.95 27.50 -33.42
N ASN A 462 17.46 28.46 -32.65
CA ASN A 462 17.38 29.85 -33.07
C ASN A 462 18.49 30.16 -34.07
N LEU A 463 18.22 31.02 -35.05
CA LEU A 463 19.12 31.34 -36.14
C LEU A 463 19.67 32.75 -35.96
N SER A 464 21.01 32.91 -36.01
CA SER A 464 21.67 34.21 -35.94
C SER A 464 21.31 35.11 -37.13
N LEU A 465 21.63 36.38 -37.02
CA LEU A 465 21.74 37.23 -38.20
C LEU A 465 22.92 36.75 -39.05
N GLU A 466 22.85 37.02 -40.37
CA GLU A 466 23.88 36.73 -41.32
C GLU A 466 25.08 37.66 -41.13
N ALA A 467 26.30 37.09 -41.12
CA ALA A 467 27.55 37.81 -41.23
C ALA A 467 28.16 37.51 -42.60
N MET A 468 28.69 38.53 -43.27
CA MET A 468 29.24 38.41 -44.62
C MET A 468 30.66 38.96 -44.62
N SER A 469 31.57 38.30 -45.36
CA SER A 469 32.94 38.79 -45.63
C SER A 469 32.90 40.05 -46.50
N ASP A 470 34.01 40.78 -46.57
CA ASP A 470 34.15 41.95 -47.47
C ASP A 470 34.49 41.54 -48.92
N GLY A 471 34.74 40.24 -49.13
CA GLY A 471 34.76 39.59 -50.42
C GLY A 471 36.10 39.48 -51.09
N VAL A 472 36.37 38.33 -51.71
CA VAL A 472 37.58 38.02 -52.44
C VAL A 472 37.40 38.25 -53.97
N THR A 473 38.24 39.01 -54.58
CA THR A 473 38.29 39.22 -56.06
C THR A 473 39.18 38.18 -56.74
N VAL A 474 38.61 37.48 -57.72
CA VAL A 474 39.34 36.47 -58.45
C VAL A 474 40.06 37.13 -59.60
N ASP A 475 41.43 37.02 -59.68
CA ASP A 475 42.24 37.48 -60.82
C ASP A 475 43.22 36.38 -61.22
N THR A 476 42.91 35.69 -62.30
CA THR A 476 43.78 34.63 -62.90
C THR A 476 44.62 35.12 -64.00
N ILE A 477 44.62 36.42 -64.26
CA ILE A 477 45.40 37.03 -65.39
C ILE A 477 46.74 37.52 -64.88
N ALA A 478 47.75 36.91 -65.34
CA ALA A 478 49.10 37.36 -65.04
C ALA A 478 49.44 38.76 -65.66
N PRO A 479 50.09 39.62 -64.92
CA PRO A 479 50.53 40.92 -65.47
C PRO A 479 51.42 40.72 -66.67
N VAL A 480 51.24 41.53 -67.70
CA VAL A 480 52.06 41.53 -68.91
C VAL A 480 53.11 42.61 -68.79
N ILE A 481 54.37 42.22 -68.90
CA ILE A 481 55.50 43.15 -69.03
C ILE A 481 55.59 43.58 -70.50
N ILE A 482 55.25 44.83 -70.77
CA ILE A 482 55.26 45.36 -72.18
C ILE A 482 56.63 45.83 -72.59
N TYR A 483 57.40 46.45 -71.72
CA TYR A 483 58.72 46.95 -72.00
C TYR A 483 59.61 46.88 -70.76
N ILE A 484 60.88 46.58 -71.02
CA ILE A 484 61.98 46.69 -70.07
C ILE A 484 63.01 47.63 -70.69
N TYR A 485 63.35 48.70 -70.01
CA TYR A 485 64.39 49.62 -70.43
C TYR A 485 65.61 49.48 -69.53
N GLU A 486 66.76 49.36 -70.12
CA GLU A 486 68.02 49.43 -69.40
C GLU A 486 68.40 50.92 -69.27
N GLY A 487 68.47 51.43 -68.06
CA GLY A 487 68.76 52.83 -67.78
C GLY A 487 67.62 53.57 -67.02
N SER A 488 67.56 54.88 -67.06
CA SER A 488 66.51 55.70 -66.45
C SER A 488 65.26 55.74 -67.33
N PHE A 489 64.05 55.88 -66.69
CA PHE A 489 62.76 55.83 -67.35
C PHE A 489 62.69 56.65 -68.64
N GLY A 490 62.43 55.99 -69.77
CA GLY A 490 62.30 56.58 -71.12
C GLY A 490 63.60 56.59 -71.99
N ASN A 491 64.69 56.11 -71.45
CA ASN A 491 65.95 55.97 -72.23
C ASN A 491 66.45 54.53 -72.14
N ASP A 492 66.47 53.84 -73.24
CA ASP A 492 67.07 52.53 -73.37
C ASP A 492 68.56 52.77 -73.65
N LEU A 493 69.46 52.15 -72.82
CA LEU A 493 70.89 52.31 -72.90
C LEU A 493 71.50 51.04 -73.49
N ASP A 494 71.98 51.13 -74.75
CA ASP A 494 72.71 50.05 -75.41
C ASP A 494 74.12 49.79 -74.83
N PHE A 495 74.66 50.75 -74.07
CA PHE A 495 76.00 50.69 -73.49
C PHE A 495 76.06 51.46 -72.16
N GLN A 496 76.62 50.89 -71.12
CA GLN A 496 76.97 51.59 -69.89
C GLN A 496 78.44 51.80 -69.73
N TYR A 497 78.86 53.04 -69.47
CA TYR A 497 80.26 53.42 -69.33
C TYR A 497 80.84 53.18 -67.93
N ASP A 498 80.00 53.04 -66.90
CA ASP A 498 80.44 52.88 -65.52
C ASP A 498 79.98 51.54 -64.91
N ASN A 499 80.91 50.90 -64.14
CA ASN A 499 80.75 49.66 -63.44
C ASN A 499 80.28 49.84 -61.98
N THR A 500 79.52 50.88 -61.64
CA THR A 500 79.02 51.11 -60.29
C THR A 500 77.54 50.86 -60.18
#